data_bef22f2e45edf1b41cb8f4ca210deea7
#
_entry.id   bef22f2e45edf1b41cb8f4ca210deea7
#
_cell.length_a   1.000
_cell.length_b   1.000
_cell.length_c   1.000
_cell.angle_alpha   90.00
_cell.angle_beta   90.00
_cell.angle_gamma   90.00
#
_symmetry.space_group_name_H-M   'P 1'
#
loop_
_entity.id
_entity.type
_entity.pdbx_description
1 polymer ?
#
loop_
_entity_poly.entity_id
_entity_poly.type
_entity_poly.pdbx_seq_one_letter_code
_entity_poly.pdbx_strand_id
1 'polypeptide(L)'
;FGVREPFSGLLEFAHEWEMNSSLFALVQGLLKMAGVANDPAAALAKWMLAGCFGAFIMVTGFVVRSRERLLHISAWALMLVFLIAPTGNPWYLTWLLPFFMVTRHPVVLALMIVTSLYYFNFVIIYRELGNTGYTIQQWAEYLPFYLFLGWYAWWRRGAR
;
A
#
# COMPACT_ATOMS: atom_id res chain seq x y z
N PHE A 1 -18.83 -30.01 14.96
CA PHE A 1 -18.18 -29.20 13.92
C PHE A 1 -19.25 -28.24 13.40
N GLY A 2 -19.27 -26.99 13.91
CA GLY A 2 -20.14 -25.94 13.39
C GLY A 2 -19.71 -25.59 11.95
N VAL A 3 -20.67 -25.51 11.06
CA VAL A 3 -20.47 -25.05 9.68
C VAL A 3 -20.11 -23.55 9.81
N ARG A 4 -18.82 -23.21 9.67
CA ARG A 4 -18.43 -21.79 9.55
C ARG A 4 -19.01 -21.28 8.22
N GLU A 5 -19.62 -20.11 8.26
CA GLU A 5 -20.06 -19.41 7.06
C GLU A 5 -18.91 -19.40 6.04
N PRO A 6 -19.15 -19.72 4.74
CA PRO A 6 -18.07 -19.85 3.73
C PRO A 6 -17.17 -18.62 3.62
N PHE A 7 -17.68 -17.45 3.97
CA PHE A 7 -16.97 -16.17 3.88
C PHE A 7 -16.45 -15.65 5.23
N SER A 8 -16.62 -16.40 6.35
CA SER A 8 -16.19 -15.93 7.67
C SER A 8 -14.69 -15.57 7.73
N GLY A 9 -13.84 -16.39 7.09
CA GLY A 9 -12.41 -16.10 7.03
C GLY A 9 -12.06 -14.85 6.19
N LEU A 10 -12.82 -14.58 5.14
CA LEU A 10 -12.66 -13.38 4.33
C LEU A 10 -13.10 -12.11 5.09
N LEU A 11 -14.21 -12.21 5.82
CA LEU A 11 -14.69 -11.11 6.66
C LEU A 11 -13.74 -10.82 7.81
N GLU A 12 -13.23 -11.86 8.48
CA GLU A 12 -12.21 -11.74 9.51
C GLU A 12 -10.94 -11.07 8.95
N PHE A 13 -10.46 -11.53 7.78
CA PHE A 13 -9.33 -10.90 7.09
C PHE A 13 -9.59 -9.41 6.79
N ALA A 14 -10.76 -9.07 6.31
CA ALA A 14 -11.12 -7.69 5.96
C ALA A 14 -11.23 -6.76 7.19
N HIS A 15 -11.62 -7.31 8.36
CA HIS A 15 -11.84 -6.55 9.58
C HIS A 15 -10.62 -6.51 10.50
N GLU A 16 -9.94 -7.65 10.69
CA GLU A 16 -8.97 -7.85 11.76
C GLU A 16 -7.51 -7.69 11.30
N TRP A 17 -7.23 -7.91 9.99
CA TRP A 17 -5.86 -7.94 9.53
C TRP A 17 -5.35 -6.55 9.13
N GLU A 18 -4.51 -6.00 9.99
CA GLU A 18 -3.74 -4.77 9.74
C GLU A 18 -2.25 -5.11 9.90
N MET A 19 -1.54 -5.26 8.77
CA MET A 19 -0.11 -5.60 8.75
C MET A 19 0.62 -4.83 7.67
N ASN A 20 1.73 -4.19 8.04
CA ASN A 20 2.63 -3.50 7.11
C ASN A 20 1.90 -2.51 6.18
N SER A 21 0.89 -1.84 6.71
CA SER A 21 0.13 -0.84 5.98
C SER A 21 0.93 0.45 5.82
N SER A 22 0.72 1.17 4.73
CA SER A 22 1.41 2.42 4.40
C SER A 22 0.48 3.63 4.51
N LEU A 23 -0.17 4.02 3.43
CA LEU A 23 -1.12 5.14 3.44
C LEU A 23 -2.31 4.91 4.40
N PHE A 24 -2.72 3.65 4.54
CA PHE A 24 -3.78 3.32 5.50
C PHE A 24 -3.37 3.70 6.94
N ALA A 25 -2.18 3.27 7.39
CA ALA A 25 -1.69 3.61 8.73
C ALA A 25 -1.54 5.13 8.93
N LEU A 26 -1.09 5.85 7.88
CA LEU A 26 -0.97 7.30 7.92
C LEU A 26 -2.35 7.98 8.10
N VAL A 27 -3.33 7.61 7.28
CA VAL A 27 -4.69 8.20 7.35
C VAL A 27 -5.36 7.85 8.68
N GLN A 28 -5.27 6.60 9.12
CA GLN A 28 -5.79 6.17 10.41
C GLN A 28 -5.13 6.94 11.56
N GLY A 29 -3.80 7.11 11.52
CA GLY A 29 -3.05 7.89 12.51
C GLY A 29 -3.50 9.34 12.58
N LEU A 30 -3.69 10.00 11.43
CA LEU A 30 -4.20 11.38 11.37
C LEU A 30 -5.62 11.50 11.95
N LEU A 31 -6.50 10.53 11.67
CA LEU A 31 -7.86 10.51 12.24
C LEU A 31 -7.84 10.34 13.75
N LYS A 32 -6.95 9.49 14.29
CA LYS A 32 -6.75 9.33 15.73
C LYS A 32 -6.23 10.62 16.39
N MET A 33 -5.29 11.30 15.74
CA MET A 33 -4.79 12.60 16.21
C MET A 33 -5.90 13.67 16.20
N ALA A 34 -6.89 13.58 15.30
CA ALA A 34 -8.07 14.41 15.27
C ALA A 34 -9.15 14.02 16.29
N GLY A 35 -8.88 13.03 17.16
CA GLY A 35 -9.79 12.61 18.23
C GLY A 35 -10.77 11.50 17.85
N VAL A 36 -10.62 10.87 16.68
CA VAL A 36 -11.47 9.73 16.29
C VAL A 36 -11.00 8.47 17.01
N ALA A 37 -11.91 7.71 17.61
CA ALA A 37 -11.58 6.44 18.29
C ALA A 37 -11.04 5.38 17.28
N ASN A 38 -10.35 4.35 17.79
CA ASN A 38 -9.62 3.39 16.95
C ASN A 38 -10.47 2.74 15.86
N ASP A 39 -11.58 2.10 16.22
CA ASP A 39 -12.39 1.33 15.28
C ASP A 39 -13.05 2.22 14.20
N PRO A 40 -13.72 3.35 14.55
CA PRO A 40 -14.23 4.25 13.54
C PRO A 40 -13.12 4.91 12.70
N ALA A 41 -11.92 5.16 13.25
CA ALA A 41 -10.80 5.68 12.47
C ALA A 41 -10.33 4.68 11.41
N ALA A 42 -10.24 3.39 11.74
CA ALA A 42 -9.90 2.33 10.80
C ALA A 42 -10.96 2.20 9.70
N ALA A 43 -12.25 2.14 10.08
CA ALA A 43 -13.35 2.06 9.11
C ALA A 43 -13.37 3.28 8.18
N LEU A 44 -13.24 4.49 8.73
CA LEU A 44 -13.22 5.72 7.95
C LEU A 44 -12.03 5.79 7.00
N ALA A 45 -10.84 5.40 7.45
CA ALA A 45 -9.66 5.33 6.61
C ALA A 45 -9.85 4.37 5.43
N LYS A 46 -10.42 3.17 5.66
CA LYS A 46 -10.75 2.19 4.61
C LYS A 46 -11.68 2.82 3.56
N TRP A 47 -12.77 3.46 3.98
CA TRP A 47 -13.73 4.09 3.06
C TRP A 47 -13.16 5.28 2.30
N MET A 48 -12.40 6.15 2.97
CA MET A 48 -11.75 7.29 2.31
C MET A 48 -10.76 6.83 1.23
N LEU A 49 -9.91 5.87 1.54
CA LEU A 49 -8.92 5.35 0.60
C LEU A 49 -9.57 4.57 -0.54
N ALA A 50 -10.60 3.77 -0.27
CA ALA A 50 -11.38 3.09 -1.31
C ALA A 50 -12.08 4.09 -2.23
N GLY A 51 -12.64 5.17 -1.70
CA GLY A 51 -13.25 6.25 -2.48
C GLY A 51 -12.24 6.97 -3.37
N CYS A 52 -11.05 7.30 -2.82
CA CYS A 52 -9.95 7.89 -3.60
C CYS A 52 -9.48 6.96 -4.72
N PHE A 53 -9.36 5.67 -4.43
CA PHE A 53 -8.99 4.68 -5.44
C PHE A 53 -10.07 4.53 -6.52
N GLY A 54 -11.34 4.49 -6.15
CA GLY A 54 -12.46 4.46 -7.10
C GLY A 54 -12.46 5.68 -8.01
N ALA A 55 -12.24 6.89 -7.44
CA ALA A 55 -12.09 8.11 -8.23
C ALA A 55 -10.90 8.05 -9.19
N PHE A 56 -9.75 7.53 -8.73
CA PHE A 56 -8.58 7.33 -9.58
C PHE A 56 -8.89 6.40 -10.76
N ILE A 57 -9.53 5.25 -10.52
CA ILE A 57 -9.91 4.32 -11.59
C ILE A 57 -10.90 4.95 -12.56
N MET A 58 -11.92 5.67 -12.07
CA MET A 58 -12.88 6.37 -12.92
C MET A 58 -12.19 7.39 -13.82
N VAL A 59 -11.40 8.31 -13.25
CA VAL A 59 -10.71 9.35 -14.02
C VAL A 59 -9.76 8.75 -15.06
N THR A 60 -8.97 7.75 -14.66
CA THR A 60 -8.00 7.11 -15.57
C THR A 60 -8.68 6.31 -16.65
N GLY A 61 -9.82 5.67 -16.39
CA GLY A 61 -10.63 4.96 -17.36
C GLY A 61 -11.06 5.84 -18.55
N PHE A 62 -11.38 7.11 -18.29
CA PHE A 62 -11.71 8.07 -19.36
C PHE A 62 -10.49 8.55 -20.17
N VAL A 63 -9.30 8.48 -19.61
CA VAL A 63 -8.05 9.00 -20.22
C VAL A 63 -7.29 7.94 -20.98
N VAL A 64 -7.52 6.66 -20.73
CA VAL A 64 -6.84 5.55 -21.40
C VAL A 64 -7.27 5.46 -22.86
N ARG A 65 -6.33 5.70 -23.78
CA ARG A 65 -6.55 5.65 -25.23
C ARG A 65 -5.60 4.69 -25.96
N SER A 66 -4.63 4.09 -25.26
CA SER A 66 -3.64 3.19 -25.85
C SER A 66 -3.28 2.06 -24.90
N ARG A 67 -2.79 0.94 -25.47
CA ARG A 67 -2.32 -0.23 -24.71
C ARG A 67 -1.18 0.13 -23.75
N GLU A 68 -0.25 0.96 -24.21
CA GLU A 68 0.88 1.40 -23.38
C GLU A 68 0.40 2.18 -22.16
N ARG A 69 -0.50 3.15 -22.32
CA ARG A 69 -1.11 3.87 -21.20
C ARG A 69 -1.86 2.95 -20.25
N LEU A 70 -2.59 1.96 -20.80
CA LEU A 70 -3.27 0.97 -19.98
C LEU A 70 -2.30 0.22 -19.09
N LEU A 71 -1.18 -0.26 -19.62
CA LEU A 71 -0.16 -0.97 -18.85
C LEU A 71 0.45 -0.09 -17.75
N HIS A 72 0.79 1.16 -18.06
CA HIS A 72 1.29 2.09 -17.05
C HIS A 72 0.26 2.38 -15.96
N ILE A 73 -1.00 2.64 -16.32
CA ILE A 73 -2.06 2.91 -15.35
C ILE A 73 -2.36 1.67 -14.51
N SER A 74 -2.35 0.47 -15.10
CA SER A 74 -2.52 -0.78 -14.35
C SER A 74 -1.39 -0.99 -13.33
N ALA A 75 -0.14 -0.68 -13.68
CA ALA A 75 0.98 -0.73 -12.76
C ALA A 75 0.78 0.25 -11.58
N TRP A 76 0.35 1.48 -11.87
CA TRP A 76 0.04 2.48 -10.84
C TRP A 76 -1.16 2.07 -9.98
N ALA A 77 -2.21 1.49 -10.58
CA ALA A 77 -3.38 1.01 -9.86
C ALA A 77 -3.01 -0.10 -8.86
N LEU A 78 -2.25 -1.11 -9.30
CA LEU A 78 -1.78 -2.19 -8.42
C LEU A 78 -0.86 -1.68 -7.31
N MET A 79 0.06 -0.77 -7.62
CA MET A 79 0.92 -0.13 -6.63
C MET A 79 0.11 0.66 -5.61
N LEU A 80 -0.90 1.40 -6.07
CA LEU A 80 -1.78 2.18 -5.20
C LEU A 80 -2.63 1.26 -4.32
N VAL A 81 -3.18 0.16 -4.85
CA VAL A 81 -3.88 -0.85 -4.04
C VAL A 81 -2.99 -1.37 -2.92
N PHE A 82 -1.73 -1.68 -3.23
CA PHE A 82 -0.78 -2.14 -2.22
C PHE A 82 -0.55 -1.07 -1.12
N LEU A 83 -0.37 0.20 -1.51
CA LEU A 83 -0.09 1.29 -0.57
C LEU A 83 -1.29 1.67 0.31
N ILE A 84 -2.52 1.53 -0.21
CA ILE A 84 -3.75 1.86 0.53
C ILE A 84 -4.32 0.67 1.32
N ALA A 85 -3.88 -0.54 1.03
CA ALA A 85 -4.36 -1.73 1.72
C ALA A 85 -4.00 -1.67 3.22
N PRO A 86 -4.90 -2.10 4.11
CA PRO A 86 -4.56 -2.28 5.53
C PRO A 86 -3.52 -3.39 5.73
N THR A 87 -3.38 -4.30 4.75
CA THR A 87 -2.41 -5.40 4.77
C THR A 87 -1.48 -5.30 3.57
N GLY A 88 -0.24 -4.86 3.80
CA GLY A 88 0.79 -4.64 2.77
C GLY A 88 1.87 -5.72 2.75
N ASN A 89 1.51 -6.98 2.47
CA ASN A 89 2.50 -8.05 2.41
C ASN A 89 3.37 -7.98 1.14
N PRO A 90 4.71 -8.09 1.24
CA PRO A 90 5.62 -7.95 0.10
C PRO A 90 5.35 -8.92 -1.05
N TRP A 91 4.83 -10.12 -0.78
CA TRP A 91 4.52 -11.07 -1.85
C TRP A 91 3.39 -10.61 -2.77
N TYR A 92 2.53 -9.67 -2.37
CA TYR A 92 1.55 -9.07 -3.28
C TYR A 92 2.22 -8.24 -4.38
N LEU A 93 3.44 -7.75 -4.17
CA LEU A 93 4.22 -7.04 -5.18
C LEU A 93 4.66 -7.92 -6.35
N THR A 94 4.59 -9.25 -6.20
CA THR A 94 4.80 -10.16 -7.34
C THR A 94 3.82 -9.89 -8.48
N TRP A 95 2.64 -9.35 -8.17
CA TRP A 95 1.66 -8.94 -9.18
C TRP A 95 2.13 -7.73 -10.01
N LEU A 96 3.06 -6.94 -9.50
CA LEU A 96 3.69 -5.82 -10.23
C LEU A 96 4.81 -6.28 -11.18
N LEU A 97 5.37 -7.47 -11.00
CA LEU A 97 6.48 -7.98 -11.82
C LEU A 97 6.19 -7.95 -13.33
N PRO A 98 5.05 -8.45 -13.83
CA PRO A 98 4.75 -8.40 -15.27
C PRO A 98 4.73 -6.97 -15.81
N PHE A 99 4.16 -6.05 -15.03
CA PHE A 99 4.08 -4.63 -15.42
C PHE A 99 5.46 -3.97 -15.37
N PHE A 100 6.30 -4.30 -14.38
CA PHE A 100 7.66 -3.79 -14.31
C PHE A 100 8.49 -4.26 -15.49
N MET A 101 8.40 -5.55 -15.88
CA MET A 101 9.14 -6.09 -17.02
C MET A 101 8.83 -5.35 -18.32
N VAL A 102 7.59 -4.88 -18.51
CA VAL A 102 7.16 -4.15 -19.70
C VAL A 102 7.43 -2.65 -19.58
N THR A 103 7.08 -2.04 -18.46
CA THR A 103 7.14 -0.57 -18.30
C THR A 103 8.50 -0.06 -17.81
N ARG A 104 9.29 -0.91 -17.16
CA ARG A 104 10.58 -0.59 -16.52
C ARG A 104 10.50 0.65 -15.63
N HIS A 105 9.36 0.86 -14.97
CA HIS A 105 9.08 2.07 -14.22
C HIS A 105 9.89 2.10 -12.91
N PRO A 106 10.79 3.08 -12.69
CA PRO A 106 11.72 3.07 -11.55
C PRO A 106 11.03 3.14 -10.20
N VAL A 107 9.84 3.74 -10.10
CA VAL A 107 9.06 3.82 -8.86
C VAL A 107 8.54 2.44 -8.45
N VAL A 108 8.16 1.59 -9.41
CA VAL A 108 7.76 0.20 -9.13
C VAL A 108 8.93 -0.58 -8.56
N LEU A 109 10.11 -0.46 -9.18
CA LEU A 109 11.32 -1.10 -8.69
C LEU A 109 11.70 -0.61 -7.29
N ALA A 110 11.63 0.70 -7.05
CA ALA A 110 11.93 1.28 -5.73
C ALA A 110 10.99 0.71 -4.65
N LEU A 111 9.69 0.62 -4.93
CA LEU A 111 8.74 0.03 -3.99
C LEU A 111 9.10 -1.44 -3.69
N MET A 112 9.41 -2.25 -4.72
CA MET A 112 9.78 -3.64 -4.55
C MET A 112 11.04 -3.82 -3.70
N ILE A 113 12.03 -2.94 -3.86
CA ILE A 113 13.27 -2.98 -3.08
C ILE A 113 13.00 -2.63 -1.62
N VAL A 114 12.33 -1.52 -1.35
CA VAL A 114 12.14 -1.06 0.04
C VAL A 114 11.22 -1.98 0.83
N THR A 115 10.18 -2.54 0.21
CA THR A 115 9.26 -3.47 0.87
C THR A 115 9.88 -4.81 1.21
N SER A 116 11.05 -5.14 0.63
CA SER A 116 11.82 -6.31 1.06
C SER A 116 12.32 -6.20 2.51
N LEU A 117 12.40 -4.97 3.05
CA LEU A 117 12.74 -4.72 4.45
C LEU A 117 11.71 -5.31 5.43
N TYR A 118 10.48 -5.56 4.97
CA TYR A 118 9.46 -6.26 5.77
C TYR A 118 9.95 -7.58 6.35
N TYR A 119 10.82 -8.30 5.64
CA TYR A 119 11.33 -9.57 6.12
C TYR A 119 12.18 -9.43 7.39
N PHE A 120 12.68 -8.23 7.71
CA PHE A 120 13.31 -7.96 9.01
C PHE A 120 12.34 -8.04 10.19
N ASN A 121 11.01 -7.97 9.94
CA ASN A 121 10.00 -8.22 10.97
C ASN A 121 10.18 -9.57 11.65
N PHE A 122 10.55 -10.60 10.89
CA PHE A 122 10.82 -11.91 11.48
C PHE A 122 11.95 -11.84 12.50
N VAL A 123 13.00 -11.06 12.20
CA VAL A 123 14.12 -10.84 13.13
C VAL A 123 13.69 -10.04 14.35
N ILE A 124 12.82 -9.05 14.18
CA ILE A 124 12.31 -8.21 15.27
C ILE A 124 11.40 -9.02 16.20
N ILE A 125 10.47 -9.79 15.64
CA ILE A 125 9.57 -10.67 16.40
C ILE A 125 10.38 -11.70 17.18
N TYR A 126 11.36 -12.35 16.57
CA TYR A 126 12.22 -13.34 17.22
C TYR A 126 13.13 -12.74 18.29
N ARG A 127 13.41 -11.44 18.26
CA ARG A 127 14.23 -10.73 19.25
C ARG A 127 13.43 -9.97 20.30
N GLU A 128 12.11 -10.13 20.29
CA GLU A 128 11.21 -9.50 21.28
C GLU A 128 11.29 -7.97 21.30
N LEU A 129 11.63 -7.32 20.18
CA LEU A 129 11.69 -5.86 20.09
C LEU A 129 10.31 -5.19 20.09
N GLY A 130 9.25 -5.99 20.06
CA GLY A 130 7.87 -5.55 20.23
C GLY A 130 7.39 -4.53 19.20
N ASN A 131 6.34 -3.79 19.55
CA ASN A 131 5.67 -2.81 18.68
C ASN A 131 6.59 -1.67 18.21
N THR A 132 7.57 -1.28 19.02
CA THR A 132 8.54 -0.22 18.65
C THR A 132 9.39 -0.62 17.46
N GLY A 133 9.87 -1.87 17.44
CA GLY A 133 10.64 -2.39 16.31
C GLY A 133 9.82 -2.45 15.03
N TYR A 134 8.56 -2.83 15.12
CA TYR A 134 7.63 -2.86 13.99
C TYR A 134 7.40 -1.45 13.40
N THR A 135 7.17 -0.45 14.25
CA THR A 135 7.00 0.94 13.80
C THR A 135 8.27 1.49 13.13
N ILE A 136 9.45 1.23 13.69
CA ILE A 136 10.73 1.63 13.09
C ILE A 136 10.89 1.00 11.70
N GLN A 137 10.58 -0.29 11.56
CA GLN A 137 10.68 -0.97 10.28
C GLN A 137 9.71 -0.39 9.25
N GLN A 138 8.45 -0.10 9.61
CA GLN A 138 7.51 0.54 8.69
C GLN A 138 8.04 1.90 8.18
N TRP A 139 8.59 2.73 9.07
CA TRP A 139 9.19 4.01 8.66
C TRP A 139 10.42 3.82 7.78
N ALA A 140 11.29 2.86 8.12
CA ALA A 140 12.47 2.53 7.33
C ALA A 140 12.10 2.03 5.92
N GLU A 141 10.96 1.36 5.78
CA GLU A 141 10.45 0.84 4.52
C GLU A 141 9.82 1.95 3.66
N TYR A 142 8.84 2.67 4.21
CA TYR A 142 8.01 3.57 3.40
C TYR A 142 8.54 4.99 3.29
N LEU A 143 9.28 5.50 4.26
CA LEU A 143 9.82 6.87 4.18
C LEU A 143 10.80 7.05 3.00
N PRO A 144 11.79 6.16 2.78
CA PRO A 144 12.67 6.27 1.60
C PRO A 144 11.89 6.17 0.28
N PHE A 145 10.85 5.34 0.23
CA PHE A 145 10.00 5.23 -0.95
C PHE A 145 9.29 6.54 -1.27
N TYR A 146 8.65 7.19 -0.28
CA TYR A 146 7.95 8.45 -0.50
C TYR A 146 8.89 9.61 -0.82
N LEU A 147 10.08 9.65 -0.23
CA LEU A 147 11.13 10.61 -0.58
C LEU A 147 11.58 10.41 -2.02
N PHE A 148 11.82 9.18 -2.44
CA PHE A 148 12.17 8.87 -3.83
C PHE A 148 11.02 9.24 -4.79
N LEU A 149 9.78 8.93 -4.45
CA LEU A 149 8.60 9.27 -5.27
C LEU A 149 8.48 10.78 -5.46
N GLY A 150 8.64 11.56 -4.38
CA GLY A 150 8.62 13.03 -4.41
C GLY A 150 9.75 13.61 -5.27
N TRP A 151 10.99 13.12 -5.06
CA TRP A 151 12.14 13.50 -5.86
C TRP A 151 11.95 13.16 -7.35
N TYR A 152 11.49 11.95 -7.66
CA TYR A 152 11.24 11.51 -9.03
C TYR A 152 10.16 12.36 -9.72
N ALA A 153 9.08 12.69 -9.02
CA ALA A 153 8.03 13.56 -9.53
C ALA A 153 8.53 14.98 -9.81
N TRP A 154 9.37 15.51 -8.94
CA TRP A 154 10.01 16.84 -9.12
C TRP A 154 10.99 16.84 -10.31
N TRP A 155 11.87 15.85 -10.37
CA TRP A 155 12.84 15.71 -11.47
C TRP A 155 12.16 15.61 -12.85
N ARG A 156 11.09 14.83 -12.94
CA ARG A 156 10.29 14.68 -14.18
C ARG A 156 9.61 15.97 -14.63
N ARG A 157 9.31 16.89 -13.71
CA ARG A 157 8.77 18.21 -14.06
C ARG A 157 9.83 19.13 -14.67
N GLY A 158 11.06 19.06 -14.18
CA GLY A 158 12.18 19.86 -14.70
C GLY A 158 12.76 19.37 -16.03
N ALA A 159 12.48 18.13 -16.41
CA ALA A 159 12.95 17.51 -17.66
C ALA A 159 12.00 17.69 -18.85
N ARG A 160 10.89 18.41 -18.68
CA ARG A 160 9.93 18.79 -19.74
C ARG A 160 10.10 20.24 -20.13
#